data_5652731928886dfd22c8ecd0c52f41b8
#
_entry.id   5652731928886dfd22c8ecd0c52f41b8
#
_cell.length_a   1.000
_cell.length_b   1.000
_cell.length_c   1.000
_cell.angle_alpha   90.00
_cell.angle_beta   90.00
_cell.angle_gamma   90.00
#
_symmetry.space_group_name_H-M   'P 1'
#
loop_
_entity.id
_entity.type
_entity.pdbx_description
1 polymer ?
#
loop_
_entity_poly.entity_id
_entity_poly.type
_entity_poly.pdbx_seq_one_letter_code
_entity_poly.pdbx_strand_id
1 'polypeptide(L)'
;MRVKAIHTPIFREGDDLMRFVTRHVKRVPEKSVLVITSKIVALAERRTSPFTGERAKERLIRQESQWAVKTRWTWLTIKDNAVMSAAGIDESNADGKLVLLPKDSFVAARDIRRKLKKRYRVKYLGVLITDSRLL
;
A
#
# COMPACT_ATOMS: atom_id res chain seq x y z
N MET A 1 12.78 20.75 -5.39
CA MET A 1 12.15 19.69 -4.57
C MET A 1 13.23 19.01 -3.74
N ARG A 2 13.00 18.79 -2.45
CA ARG A 2 13.94 18.06 -1.56
C ARG A 2 13.27 16.75 -1.11
N VAL A 3 13.92 15.62 -1.34
CA VAL A 3 13.45 14.29 -0.91
C VAL A 3 14.32 13.83 0.26
N LYS A 4 13.67 13.26 1.29
CA LYS A 4 14.35 12.69 2.46
C LYS A 4 13.82 11.28 2.69
N ALA A 5 14.68 10.28 2.54
CA ALA A 5 14.37 8.92 2.93
C ALA A 5 14.33 8.78 4.47
N ILE A 6 13.36 8.02 4.95
CA ILE A 6 13.21 7.70 6.37
C ILE A 6 13.51 6.22 6.57
N HIS A 7 14.58 5.92 7.29
CA HIS A 7 14.89 4.55 7.69
C HIS A 7 13.91 4.07 8.77
N THR A 8 13.33 2.91 8.55
CA THR A 8 12.40 2.28 9.48
C THR A 8 12.74 0.80 9.65
N PRO A 9 12.41 0.18 10.78
CA PRO A 9 12.40 -1.27 10.90
C PRO A 9 11.29 -1.86 9.99
N ILE A 10 11.26 -3.19 9.91
CA ILE A 10 10.22 -3.91 9.18
C ILE A 10 8.87 -3.66 9.85
N PHE A 11 7.88 -3.26 9.05
CA PHE A 11 6.48 -3.16 9.45
C PHE A 11 5.82 -4.54 9.32
N ARG A 12 5.13 -4.98 10.35
CA ARG A 12 4.48 -6.28 10.37
C ARG A 12 2.97 -6.17 10.22
N GLU A 13 2.34 -7.25 9.79
CA GLU A 13 0.89 -7.31 9.65
C GLU A 13 0.19 -6.98 10.98
N GLY A 14 -0.74 -6.04 10.90
CA GLY A 14 -1.51 -5.60 12.06
C GLY A 14 -0.84 -4.60 12.97
N ASP A 15 0.40 -4.17 12.68
CA ASP A 15 1.03 -3.05 13.38
C ASP A 15 0.20 -1.77 13.21
N ASP A 16 0.24 -0.91 14.22
CA ASP A 16 -0.41 0.40 14.15
C ASP A 16 0.37 1.36 13.26
N LEU A 17 -0.19 1.64 12.08
CA LEU A 17 0.42 2.50 11.08
C LEU A 17 0.69 3.92 11.61
N MET A 18 -0.24 4.50 12.35
CA MET A 18 -0.07 5.87 12.85
C MET A 18 1.02 5.96 13.90
N ARG A 19 1.07 4.98 14.80
CA ARG A 19 2.14 4.86 15.81
C ARG A 19 3.49 4.65 15.12
N PHE A 20 3.55 3.79 14.11
CA PHE A 20 4.76 3.53 13.34
C PHE A 20 5.25 4.79 12.65
N VAL A 21 4.40 5.48 11.88
CA VAL A 21 4.77 6.73 11.18
C VAL A 21 5.24 7.80 12.17
N THR A 22 4.49 8.06 13.24
CA THR A 22 4.83 9.12 14.19
C THR A 22 6.05 8.81 15.05
N ARG A 23 6.41 7.55 15.19
CA ARG A 23 7.64 7.13 15.86
C ARG A 23 8.88 7.47 15.03
N HIS A 24 8.81 7.33 13.71
CA HIS A 24 9.96 7.51 12.82
C HIS A 24 10.00 8.89 12.15
N VAL A 25 8.86 9.53 11.98
CA VAL A 25 8.75 10.89 11.45
C VAL A 25 8.42 11.83 12.61
N LYS A 26 9.43 12.47 13.19
CA LYS A 26 9.24 13.33 14.37
C LYS A 26 8.67 14.70 14.03
N ARG A 27 8.96 15.21 12.85
CA ARG A 27 8.56 16.54 12.39
C ARG A 27 8.24 16.51 10.89
N VAL A 28 7.17 17.17 10.53
CA VAL A 28 6.76 17.36 9.14
C VAL A 28 6.63 18.86 8.89
N PRO A 29 7.42 19.43 7.98
CA PRO A 29 7.27 20.84 7.58
C PRO A 29 5.94 21.11 6.87
N GLU A 30 5.48 22.33 6.89
CA GLU A 30 4.37 22.79 6.04
C GLU A 30 4.68 22.55 4.55
N LYS A 31 3.64 22.27 3.79
CA LYS A 31 3.70 22.03 2.34
C LYS A 31 4.56 20.81 1.97
N SER A 32 4.66 19.83 2.87
CA SER A 32 5.32 18.53 2.61
C SER A 32 4.35 17.51 2.06
N VAL A 33 4.92 16.49 1.41
CA VAL A 33 4.21 15.27 1.03
C VAL A 33 4.90 14.10 1.72
N LEU A 34 4.13 13.32 2.50
CA LEU A 34 4.60 12.06 3.06
C LEU A 34 4.26 10.94 2.06
N VAL A 35 5.28 10.21 1.65
CA VAL A 35 5.13 9.06 0.75
C VAL A 35 5.21 7.78 1.57
N ILE A 36 4.21 6.91 1.43
CA ILE A 36 4.09 5.62 2.12
C ILE A 36 3.88 4.53 1.09
N THR A 37 4.56 3.39 1.22
CA THR A 37 4.34 2.27 0.30
C THR A 37 2.97 1.64 0.54
N SER A 38 2.31 1.20 -0.52
CA SER A 38 1.01 0.49 -0.46
C SER A 38 1.08 -0.74 0.43
N LYS A 39 2.20 -1.45 0.42
CA LYS A 39 2.45 -2.65 1.24
C LYS A 39 2.29 -2.36 2.74
N ILE A 40 2.86 -1.28 3.26
CA ILE A 40 2.74 -0.92 4.69
C ILE A 40 1.27 -0.64 5.05
N VAL A 41 0.55 0.08 4.18
CA VAL A 41 -0.88 0.36 4.38
C VAL A 41 -1.70 -0.92 4.36
N ALA A 42 -1.45 -1.78 3.38
CA ALA A 42 -2.13 -3.07 3.25
C ALA A 42 -1.89 -3.99 4.46
N LEU A 43 -0.65 -4.07 4.96
CA LEU A 43 -0.33 -4.83 6.17
C LEU A 43 -1.05 -4.27 7.41
N ALA A 44 -1.15 -2.95 7.54
CA ALA A 44 -1.92 -2.32 8.63
C ALA A 44 -3.41 -2.66 8.55
N GLU A 45 -3.95 -2.76 7.33
CA GLU A 45 -5.34 -3.16 7.07
C GLU A 45 -5.56 -4.69 7.12
N ARG A 46 -4.51 -5.49 7.36
CA ARG A 46 -4.52 -6.96 7.28
C ARG A 46 -4.98 -7.48 5.93
N ARG A 47 -4.62 -6.78 4.87
CA ARG A 47 -4.91 -7.14 3.48
C ARG A 47 -3.89 -8.18 2.99
N THR A 48 -3.92 -9.34 3.62
CA THR A 48 -3.07 -10.48 3.29
C THR A 48 -3.92 -11.72 3.07
N SER A 49 -3.36 -12.69 2.34
CA SER A 49 -3.97 -13.99 2.13
C SER A 49 -2.89 -15.07 2.17
N PRO A 50 -3.12 -16.24 2.75
CA PRO A 50 -2.18 -17.36 2.66
C PRO A 50 -1.92 -17.72 1.20
N PHE A 51 -0.66 -17.96 0.84
CA PHE A 51 -0.34 -18.53 -0.46
C PHE A 51 -0.53 -20.05 -0.41
N THR A 52 -1.61 -20.54 -0.99
CA THR A 52 -1.94 -21.98 -1.04
C THR A 52 -1.82 -22.54 -2.46
N GLY A 53 -0.99 -21.90 -3.29
CA GLY A 53 -0.67 -22.33 -4.65
C GLY A 53 -1.29 -21.42 -5.73
N GLU A 54 -0.83 -21.61 -6.97
CA GLU A 54 -1.15 -20.74 -8.12
C GLU A 54 -2.65 -20.62 -8.40
N ARG A 55 -3.42 -21.71 -8.28
CA ARG A 55 -4.88 -21.67 -8.51
C ARG A 55 -5.60 -20.76 -7.50
N ALA A 56 -5.15 -20.76 -6.25
CA ALA A 56 -5.72 -19.88 -5.22
C ALA A 56 -5.37 -18.41 -5.50
N LYS A 57 -4.14 -18.14 -5.89
CA LYS A 57 -3.69 -16.83 -6.34
C LYS A 57 -4.47 -16.32 -7.55
N GLU A 58 -4.66 -17.15 -8.57
CA GLU A 58 -5.46 -16.79 -9.74
C GLU A 58 -6.91 -16.42 -9.39
N ARG A 59 -7.55 -17.15 -8.48
CA ARG A 59 -8.88 -16.79 -7.96
C ARG A 59 -8.84 -15.44 -7.25
N LEU A 60 -7.84 -15.21 -6.41
CA LEU A 60 -7.67 -13.96 -5.68
C LEU A 60 -7.46 -12.78 -6.62
N ILE A 61 -6.64 -12.92 -7.67
CA ILE A 61 -6.45 -11.90 -8.72
C ILE A 61 -7.79 -11.53 -9.36
N ARG A 62 -8.60 -12.51 -9.71
CA ARG A 62 -9.93 -12.25 -10.30
C ARG A 62 -10.88 -11.56 -9.32
N GLN A 63 -10.87 -11.97 -8.05
CA GLN A 63 -11.70 -11.36 -7.00
C GLN A 63 -11.33 -9.91 -6.71
N GLU A 64 -10.04 -9.59 -6.77
CA GLU A 64 -9.51 -8.25 -6.49
C GLU A 64 -9.57 -7.31 -7.72
N SER A 65 -9.98 -7.80 -8.88
CA SER A 65 -9.99 -7.05 -10.14
C SER A 65 -11.40 -6.74 -10.61
N GLN A 66 -11.58 -5.58 -11.22
CA GLN A 66 -12.78 -5.23 -12.00
C GLN A 66 -12.81 -6.01 -13.32
N TRP A 67 -11.64 -6.29 -13.87
CA TRP A 67 -11.44 -7.05 -15.08
C TRP A 67 -10.07 -7.74 -15.02
N ALA A 68 -9.95 -8.97 -15.55
CA ALA A 68 -8.71 -9.74 -15.54
C ALA A 68 -8.60 -10.65 -16.76
N VAL A 69 -7.45 -10.63 -17.42
CA VAL A 69 -7.10 -11.56 -18.50
C VAL A 69 -5.70 -12.11 -18.26
N LYS A 70 -5.57 -13.43 -18.45
CA LYS A 70 -4.28 -14.11 -18.35
C LYS A 70 -3.52 -13.92 -19.66
N THR A 71 -2.32 -13.36 -19.61
CA THR A 71 -1.40 -13.24 -20.72
C THR A 71 -0.32 -14.32 -20.62
N ARG A 72 0.59 -14.36 -21.58
CA ARG A 72 1.77 -15.26 -21.54
C ARG A 72 2.67 -14.98 -20.34
N TRP A 73 2.75 -13.69 -19.90
CA TRP A 73 3.74 -13.24 -18.93
C TRP A 73 3.15 -12.98 -17.53
N THR A 74 1.90 -12.50 -17.49
CA THR A 74 1.24 -12.12 -16.24
C THR A 74 -0.27 -12.06 -16.42
N TRP A 75 -0.98 -11.80 -15.34
CA TRP A 75 -2.37 -11.36 -15.37
C TRP A 75 -2.42 -9.87 -15.62
N LEU A 76 -3.00 -9.44 -16.73
CA LEU A 76 -3.35 -8.05 -16.95
C LEU A 76 -4.70 -7.78 -16.32
N THR A 77 -4.77 -6.78 -15.46
CA THR A 77 -5.96 -6.52 -14.64
C THR A 77 -6.32 -5.04 -14.63
N ILE A 78 -7.58 -4.75 -14.36
CA ILE A 78 -8.06 -3.40 -14.02
C ILE A 78 -8.52 -3.45 -12.57
N LYS A 79 -7.94 -2.60 -11.72
CA LYS A 79 -8.31 -2.40 -10.33
C LYS A 79 -8.20 -0.92 -9.99
N ASP A 80 -9.18 -0.39 -9.27
CA ASP A 80 -9.25 1.04 -8.90
C ASP A 80 -9.10 1.99 -10.12
N ASN A 81 -9.71 1.59 -11.25
CA ASN A 81 -9.62 2.28 -12.55
C ASN A 81 -8.20 2.42 -13.12
N ALA A 82 -7.27 1.59 -12.69
CA ALA A 82 -5.91 1.55 -13.20
C ALA A 82 -5.58 0.17 -13.78
N VAL A 83 -4.84 0.16 -14.89
CA VAL A 83 -4.28 -1.07 -15.47
C VAL A 83 -3.06 -1.48 -14.66
N MET A 84 -3.00 -2.74 -14.27
CA MET A 84 -1.88 -3.27 -13.49
C MET A 84 -1.70 -4.78 -13.66
N SER A 85 -0.52 -5.25 -13.28
CA SER A 85 -0.23 -6.68 -13.22
C SER A 85 -0.84 -7.31 -11.97
N ALA A 86 -1.49 -8.48 -12.13
CA ALA A 86 -1.94 -9.37 -11.06
C ALA A 86 -2.72 -8.65 -9.92
N ALA A 87 -3.54 -7.63 -10.24
CA ALA A 87 -4.27 -6.80 -9.28
C ALA A 87 -3.39 -6.14 -8.20
N GLY A 88 -2.10 -5.97 -8.48
CA GLY A 88 -1.13 -5.45 -7.52
C GLY A 88 -0.81 -6.41 -6.36
N ILE A 89 -1.12 -7.68 -6.49
CA ILE A 89 -0.82 -8.70 -5.47
C ILE A 89 0.68 -8.98 -5.47
N ASP A 90 1.30 -8.87 -4.31
CA ASP A 90 2.73 -9.08 -4.10
C ASP A 90 2.99 -10.34 -3.26
N GLU A 91 3.92 -11.17 -3.72
CA GLU A 91 4.39 -12.38 -3.03
C GLU A 91 5.67 -12.15 -2.23
N SER A 92 6.34 -11.03 -2.44
CA SER A 92 7.63 -10.77 -1.84
C SER A 92 7.52 -10.37 -0.37
N ASN A 93 8.41 -10.92 0.47
CA ASN A 93 8.60 -10.51 1.87
C ASN A 93 7.34 -10.60 2.76
N ALA A 94 6.48 -11.59 2.56
CA ALA A 94 5.23 -11.74 3.29
C ALA A 94 5.11 -13.05 4.08
N ASP A 95 6.23 -13.66 4.45
CA ASP A 95 6.28 -14.91 5.24
C ASP A 95 5.33 -16.00 4.69
N GLY A 96 5.35 -16.23 3.38
CA GLY A 96 4.48 -17.19 2.70
C GLY A 96 3.05 -16.71 2.47
N LYS A 97 2.79 -15.41 2.63
CA LYS A 97 1.49 -14.80 2.32
C LYS A 97 1.56 -13.96 1.05
N LEU A 98 0.40 -13.73 0.47
CA LEU A 98 0.17 -12.73 -0.56
C LEU A 98 -0.23 -11.42 0.12
N VAL A 99 0.39 -10.31 -0.26
CA VAL A 99 -0.04 -8.97 0.16
C VAL A 99 -0.85 -8.34 -0.96
N LEU A 100 -2.07 -7.93 -0.64
CA LEU A 100 -2.96 -7.25 -1.56
C LEU A 100 -2.71 -5.74 -1.51
N LEU A 101 -3.33 -5.00 -2.42
CA LEU A 101 -3.41 -3.54 -2.28
C LEU A 101 -4.33 -3.15 -1.11
N PRO A 102 -4.19 -1.95 -0.55
CA PRO A 102 -5.16 -1.39 0.39
C PRO A 102 -6.58 -1.50 -0.16
N LYS A 103 -7.57 -1.62 0.71
CA LYS A 103 -8.97 -1.76 0.30
C LYS A 103 -9.42 -0.58 -0.58
N ASP A 104 -9.04 0.62 -0.18
CA ASP A 104 -9.24 1.87 -0.93
C ASP A 104 -8.07 2.81 -0.61
N SER A 105 -7.13 2.93 -1.54
CA SER A 105 -5.92 3.75 -1.34
C SER A 105 -6.22 5.24 -1.19
N PHE A 106 -7.28 5.75 -1.81
CA PHE A 106 -7.66 7.17 -1.69
C PHE A 106 -8.28 7.47 -0.34
N VAL A 107 -9.15 6.59 0.16
CA VAL A 107 -9.73 6.70 1.50
C VAL A 107 -8.63 6.57 2.55
N ALA A 108 -7.76 5.58 2.45
CA ALA A 108 -6.62 5.40 3.35
C ALA A 108 -5.71 6.64 3.38
N ALA A 109 -5.32 7.17 2.21
CA ALA A 109 -4.49 8.38 2.13
C ALA A 109 -5.16 9.59 2.78
N ARG A 110 -6.47 9.78 2.58
CA ARG A 110 -7.25 10.86 3.19
C ARG A 110 -7.27 10.75 4.71
N ASP A 111 -7.50 9.55 5.24
CA ASP A 111 -7.58 9.31 6.67
C ASP A 111 -6.21 9.47 7.35
N ILE A 112 -5.16 8.93 6.76
CA ILE A 112 -3.78 9.12 7.22
C ILE A 112 -3.45 10.62 7.24
N ARG A 113 -3.73 11.32 6.14
CA ARG A 113 -3.50 12.77 6.02
C ARG A 113 -4.22 13.55 7.12
N ARG A 114 -5.49 13.26 7.37
CA ARG A 114 -6.29 13.94 8.41
C ARG A 114 -5.66 13.75 9.79
N LYS A 115 -5.28 12.51 10.15
CA LYS A 115 -4.64 12.17 11.43
C LYS A 115 -3.27 12.85 11.57
N LEU A 116 -2.45 12.84 10.52
CA LEU A 116 -1.11 13.45 10.54
C LEU A 116 -1.16 14.97 10.62
N LYS A 117 -2.07 15.63 9.90
CA LYS A 117 -2.29 17.09 10.02
C LYS A 117 -2.60 17.48 11.46
N LYS A 118 -3.49 16.75 12.13
CA LYS A 118 -3.81 16.97 13.55
C LYS A 118 -2.59 16.73 14.45
N ARG A 119 -1.86 15.65 14.22
CA ARG A 119 -0.70 15.26 15.03
C ARG A 119 0.44 16.26 14.96
N TYR A 120 0.76 16.72 13.75
CA TYR A 120 1.88 17.64 13.51
C TYR A 120 1.47 19.12 13.53
N ARG A 121 0.18 19.42 13.68
CA ARG A 121 -0.36 20.79 13.68
C ARG A 121 0.01 21.56 12.41
N VAL A 122 -0.03 20.89 11.26
CA VAL A 122 0.26 21.49 9.95
C VAL A 122 -1.02 21.72 9.15
N LYS A 123 -1.07 22.83 8.43
CA LYS A 123 -2.22 23.21 7.59
C LYS A 123 -2.15 22.53 6.20
N TYR A 124 -0.96 22.46 5.63
CA TYR A 124 -0.74 21.92 4.29
C TYR A 124 0.16 20.69 4.34
N LEU A 125 -0.42 19.52 4.14
CA LEU A 125 0.26 18.21 4.09
C LEU A 125 -0.39 17.37 3.01
N GLY A 126 0.41 16.78 2.13
CA GLY A 126 0.01 15.70 1.22
C GLY A 126 0.35 14.33 1.80
N VAL A 127 -0.41 13.31 1.43
CA VAL A 127 -0.06 11.90 1.63
C VAL A 127 -0.20 11.21 0.29
N LEU A 128 0.83 10.50 -0.12
CA LEU A 128 0.89 9.72 -1.34
C LEU A 128 1.15 8.25 -0.98
N ILE A 129 0.25 7.37 -1.39
CA ILE A 129 0.46 5.92 -1.31
C ILE A 129 0.99 5.47 -2.65
N THR A 130 2.18 4.84 -2.65
CA THR A 130 2.85 4.39 -3.87
C THR A 130 3.01 2.88 -3.89
N ASP A 131 3.02 2.35 -5.09
CA ASP A 131 3.33 0.95 -5.36
C ASP A 131 4.39 0.86 -6.46
N SER A 132 5.29 -0.12 -6.36
CA SER A 132 6.26 -0.41 -7.41
C SER A 132 5.60 -1.36 -8.41
N ARG A 133 5.46 -0.92 -9.66
CA ARG A 133 4.84 -1.73 -10.71
C ARG A 133 5.80 -1.91 -11.85
N LEU A 134 5.89 -3.16 -12.32
CA LEU A 134 6.43 -3.48 -13.63
C LEU A 134 5.24 -3.70 -14.57
N LEU A 135 5.18 -2.92 -15.64
CA LEU A 135 4.28 -3.16 -16.76
C LEU A 135 5.03 -3.96 -17.82
#